data_b12ccd7751b0d5de703c1b44e9b0e56b
#
_entry.id   b12ccd7751b0d5de703c1b44e9b0e56b
#
_cell.length_a   1.000
_cell.length_b   1.000
_cell.length_c   1.000
_cell.angle_alpha   90.00
_cell.angle_beta   90.00
_cell.angle_gamma   90.00
#
_symmetry.space_group_name_H-M   'P 1'
#
loop_
_entity.id
_entity.type
_entity.pdbx_description
1 polymer ?
#
loop_
_entity_poly.entity_id
_entity_poly.type
_entity_poly.pdbx_seq_one_letter_code
_entity_poly.pdbx_strand_id
1 'polypeptide(L)'
;MLYNLIGDIHGRKVWQQLVREDAVNIFMGDYLDPYHGEGIVAGEDDYNNLQEIIRFKKEHPETILLLGNHDLHYVWEESYSRRASKKEHIKRNEACFRDNFHLFQMAYAIGKRILVTHAGVTLPWCEMAGVPKGLSTAALADKLNQMGMDDDKRLWFATERCMPTYDHAGYTPSASPVWVRPETLRTHAHLMNPDGKEIIQIVGHTQIEVVTLEHPFFFIDCLGYITQSLLVDYSDQGGYDFAEYEPKSF
;
A
#
# COMPACT_ATOMS: atom_id res chain seq x y z
N MET A 1 -2.27 16.56 -13.44
CA MET A 1 -1.89 15.14 -13.70
C MET A 1 -2.80 14.27 -12.88
N LEU A 2 -3.49 13.34 -13.51
CA LEU A 2 -4.45 12.46 -12.83
C LEU A 2 -3.77 11.20 -12.31
N TYR A 3 -4.06 10.84 -11.07
CA TYR A 3 -3.67 9.59 -10.44
C TYR A 3 -4.93 8.82 -10.06
N ASN A 4 -4.87 7.51 -10.17
CA ASN A 4 -5.95 6.60 -9.82
C ASN A 4 -5.42 5.57 -8.83
N LEU A 5 -5.88 5.62 -7.59
CA LEU A 5 -5.40 4.78 -6.51
C LEU A 5 -6.39 3.65 -6.24
N ILE A 6 -5.91 2.42 -6.37
CA ILE A 6 -6.68 1.18 -6.29
C ILE A 6 -6.29 0.46 -4.99
N GLY A 7 -7.27 0.18 -4.14
CA GLY A 7 -7.09 -0.47 -2.84
C GLY A 7 -6.49 -1.87 -2.91
N ASP A 8 -6.47 -2.56 -1.78
CA ASP A 8 -5.81 -3.86 -1.61
C ASP A 8 -6.42 -4.94 -2.50
N ILE A 9 -5.58 -5.72 -3.16
CA ILE A 9 -6.00 -6.62 -4.24
C ILE A 9 -6.52 -7.96 -3.74
N HIS A 10 -5.78 -8.66 -2.88
CA HIS A 10 -6.14 -9.97 -2.34
C HIS A 10 -6.70 -10.97 -3.37
N GLY A 11 -6.10 -11.01 -4.56
CA GLY A 11 -6.53 -11.89 -5.65
C GLY A 11 -7.76 -11.41 -6.44
N ARG A 12 -8.40 -10.32 -6.05
CA ARG A 12 -9.59 -9.78 -6.71
C ARG A 12 -9.25 -9.21 -8.07
N LYS A 13 -10.05 -9.53 -9.09
CA LYS A 13 -9.87 -9.07 -10.49
C LYS A 13 -10.61 -7.77 -10.81
N VAL A 14 -11.34 -7.22 -9.84
CA VAL A 14 -12.12 -5.97 -10.04
C VAL A 14 -11.25 -4.77 -10.43
N TRP A 15 -9.95 -4.78 -10.13
CA TRP A 15 -9.01 -3.75 -10.55
C TRP A 15 -9.01 -3.51 -12.07
N GLN A 16 -9.30 -4.55 -12.87
CA GLN A 16 -9.39 -4.45 -14.35
C GLN A 16 -10.48 -3.48 -14.81
N GLN A 17 -11.51 -3.26 -13.99
CA GLN A 17 -12.58 -2.30 -14.25
C GLN A 17 -12.23 -0.89 -13.77
N LEU A 18 -11.22 -0.79 -12.89
CA LEU A 18 -10.81 0.47 -12.24
C LEU A 18 -9.64 1.14 -12.94
N VAL A 19 -8.75 0.40 -13.61
CA VAL A 19 -7.60 0.99 -14.29
C VAL A 19 -8.03 1.98 -15.36
N ARG A 20 -7.27 3.06 -15.50
CA ARG A 20 -7.54 4.18 -16.40
C ARG A 20 -6.33 4.44 -17.29
N GLU A 21 -6.57 4.63 -18.58
CA GLU A 21 -5.53 4.96 -19.55
C GLU A 21 -5.07 6.43 -19.45
N ASP A 22 -5.92 7.30 -18.91
CA ASP A 22 -5.68 8.74 -18.75
C ASP A 22 -5.07 9.12 -17.38
N ALA A 23 -4.72 8.12 -16.55
CA ALA A 23 -4.19 8.34 -15.20
C ALA A 23 -2.98 7.46 -14.89
N VAL A 24 -2.13 7.91 -13.98
CA VAL A 24 -1.13 7.04 -13.34
C VAL A 24 -1.86 6.13 -12.35
N ASN A 25 -1.93 4.84 -12.65
CA ASN A 25 -2.55 3.87 -11.76
C ASN A 25 -1.59 3.48 -10.63
N ILE A 26 -2.07 3.53 -9.37
CA ILE A 26 -1.30 3.18 -8.17
C ILE A 26 -2.04 2.06 -7.45
N PHE A 27 -1.42 0.90 -7.33
CA PHE A 27 -1.93 -0.24 -6.58
C PHE A 27 -1.37 -0.21 -5.17
N MET A 28 -2.24 -0.37 -4.18
CA MET A 28 -1.88 -0.19 -2.76
C MET A 28 -1.18 -1.40 -2.13
N GLY A 29 -1.03 -2.51 -2.85
CA GLY A 29 -0.38 -3.72 -2.35
C GLY A 29 -1.36 -4.84 -2.01
N ASP A 30 -0.87 -5.79 -1.20
CA ASP A 30 -1.59 -6.98 -0.76
C ASP A 30 -2.20 -7.76 -1.94
N TYR A 31 -1.33 -8.15 -2.89
CA TYR A 31 -1.77 -8.80 -4.13
C TYR A 31 -2.28 -10.22 -3.92
N LEU A 32 -1.76 -10.91 -2.92
CA LEU A 32 -2.02 -12.31 -2.59
C LEU A 32 -2.91 -12.44 -1.33
N ASP A 33 -3.10 -13.67 -0.91
CA ASP A 33 -3.79 -14.01 0.34
C ASP A 33 -5.27 -13.55 0.39
N PRO A 34 -6.13 -14.10 -0.47
CA PRO A 34 -7.55 -13.73 -0.52
C PRO A 34 -8.27 -14.06 0.79
N TYR A 35 -9.31 -13.29 1.10
CA TYR A 35 -10.14 -13.53 2.27
C TYR A 35 -11.06 -14.74 2.07
N HIS A 36 -11.40 -15.41 3.19
CA HIS A 36 -12.32 -16.53 3.17
C HIS A 36 -13.72 -16.09 2.69
N GLY A 37 -14.31 -16.87 1.80
CA GLY A 37 -15.68 -16.64 1.31
C GLY A 37 -15.77 -15.81 0.02
N GLU A 38 -14.68 -15.29 -0.49
CA GLU A 38 -14.65 -14.52 -1.76
C GLU A 38 -14.63 -15.40 -3.03
N GLY A 39 -14.56 -16.73 -2.85
CA GLY A 39 -14.53 -17.68 -3.99
C GLY A 39 -13.20 -17.70 -4.77
N ILE A 40 -12.17 -17.05 -4.24
CA ILE A 40 -10.82 -17.00 -4.83
C ILE A 40 -9.99 -18.13 -4.24
N VAL A 41 -9.37 -18.93 -5.11
CA VAL A 41 -8.51 -20.05 -4.67
C VAL A 41 -7.11 -19.55 -4.35
N ALA A 42 -6.79 -19.53 -3.05
CA ALA A 42 -5.49 -19.08 -2.56
C ALA A 42 -4.34 -19.92 -3.13
N GLY A 43 -3.32 -19.24 -3.62
CA GLY A 43 -2.16 -19.83 -4.26
C GLY A 43 -2.35 -20.23 -5.73
N GLU A 44 -3.54 -20.06 -6.29
CA GLU A 44 -3.83 -20.28 -7.71
C GLU A 44 -4.40 -19.03 -8.37
N ASP A 45 -5.60 -18.61 -7.99
CA ASP A 45 -6.26 -17.47 -8.63
C ASP A 45 -5.56 -16.14 -8.28
N ASP A 46 -5.15 -15.97 -7.04
CA ASP A 46 -4.41 -14.80 -6.58
C ASP A 46 -3.03 -14.71 -7.24
N TYR A 47 -2.34 -15.83 -7.40
CA TYR A 47 -1.08 -15.87 -8.14
C TYR A 47 -1.26 -15.48 -9.61
N ASN A 48 -2.26 -16.05 -10.30
CA ASN A 48 -2.54 -15.72 -11.68
C ASN A 48 -2.89 -14.23 -11.83
N ASN A 49 -3.64 -13.69 -10.88
CA ASN A 49 -3.98 -12.27 -10.84
C ASN A 49 -2.73 -11.38 -10.64
N LEU A 50 -1.81 -11.76 -9.73
CA LEU A 50 -0.53 -11.07 -9.56
C LEU A 50 0.29 -11.07 -10.87
N GLN A 51 0.31 -12.20 -11.62
CA GLN A 51 0.98 -12.24 -12.92
C GLN A 51 0.34 -11.29 -13.95
N GLU A 52 -0.98 -11.14 -13.93
CA GLU A 52 -1.69 -10.18 -14.77
C GLU A 52 -1.31 -8.73 -14.41
N ILE A 53 -1.23 -8.40 -13.12
CA ILE A 53 -0.81 -7.06 -12.64
C ILE A 53 0.65 -6.76 -13.02
N ILE A 54 1.56 -7.73 -12.85
CA ILE A 54 2.96 -7.59 -13.27
C ILE A 54 3.06 -7.36 -14.78
N ARG A 55 2.29 -8.06 -15.57
CA ARG A 55 2.23 -7.84 -17.02
C ARG A 55 1.71 -6.45 -17.34
N PHE A 56 0.60 -6.04 -16.71
CA PHE A 56 0.04 -4.70 -16.85
C PHE A 56 1.07 -3.62 -16.54
N LYS A 57 1.82 -3.76 -15.44
CA LYS A 57 2.93 -2.84 -15.10
C LYS A 57 4.02 -2.79 -16.18
N LYS A 58 4.36 -3.91 -16.80
CA LYS A 58 5.36 -3.97 -17.88
C LYS A 58 4.87 -3.31 -19.17
N GLU A 59 3.57 -3.39 -19.46
CA GLU A 59 2.90 -2.74 -20.58
C GLU A 59 2.64 -1.24 -20.33
N HIS A 60 2.44 -0.86 -19.06
CA HIS A 60 2.19 0.51 -18.58
C HIS A 60 3.24 0.92 -17.53
N PRO A 61 4.46 1.30 -17.96
CA PRO A 61 5.59 1.56 -17.06
C PRO A 61 5.35 2.66 -16.01
N GLU A 62 4.44 3.60 -16.27
CA GLU A 62 4.02 4.67 -15.37
C GLU A 62 3.22 4.15 -14.16
N THR A 63 2.62 2.96 -14.24
CA THR A 63 1.88 2.35 -13.14
C THR A 63 2.78 2.14 -11.92
N ILE A 64 2.27 2.38 -10.73
CA ILE A 64 2.99 2.21 -9.46
C ILE A 64 2.43 0.98 -8.74
N LEU A 65 3.32 0.08 -8.31
CA LEU A 65 2.95 -1.07 -7.49
C LEU A 65 3.56 -0.91 -6.09
N LEU A 66 2.73 -0.67 -5.08
CA LEU A 66 3.19 -0.66 -3.69
C LEU A 66 3.23 -2.09 -3.13
N LEU A 67 4.04 -2.31 -2.10
CA LEU A 67 4.05 -3.54 -1.31
C LEU A 67 3.23 -3.35 -0.04
N GLY A 68 2.35 -4.31 0.23
CA GLY A 68 1.63 -4.41 1.50
C GLY A 68 2.24 -5.42 2.46
N ASN A 69 1.65 -5.56 3.64
CA ASN A 69 2.16 -6.48 4.66
C ASN A 69 2.04 -7.96 4.24
N HIS A 70 1.01 -8.33 3.49
CA HIS A 70 0.89 -9.68 2.93
C HIS A 70 1.96 -9.98 1.87
N ASP A 71 2.33 -9.00 1.05
CA ASP A 71 3.37 -9.16 0.03
C ASP A 71 4.73 -9.36 0.66
N LEU A 72 5.05 -8.61 1.73
CA LEU A 72 6.32 -8.73 2.45
C LEU A 72 6.52 -10.13 3.05
N HIS A 73 5.45 -10.88 3.30
CA HIS A 73 5.54 -12.27 3.71
C HIS A 73 6.14 -13.20 2.67
N TYR A 74 6.13 -12.80 1.40
CA TYR A 74 6.73 -13.53 0.29
C TYR A 74 8.06 -12.93 -0.17
N VAL A 75 8.29 -11.65 0.11
CA VAL A 75 9.55 -10.95 -0.21
C VAL A 75 10.67 -11.37 0.73
N TRP A 76 10.37 -11.51 2.02
CA TRP A 76 11.34 -11.83 3.06
C TRP A 76 11.01 -13.13 3.77
N GLU A 77 12.03 -13.97 4.02
CA GLU A 77 11.84 -15.37 4.47
C GLU A 77 11.18 -15.55 5.84
N GLU A 78 11.28 -14.57 6.74
CA GLU A 78 10.79 -14.65 8.12
C GLU A 78 9.36 -14.13 8.26
N SER A 79 8.36 -14.80 7.70
CA SER A 79 7.01 -14.28 7.72
C SER A 79 5.99 -15.11 8.52
N TYR A 80 4.95 -14.42 9.03
CA TYR A 80 4.02 -14.93 10.02
C TYR A 80 2.77 -15.64 9.51
N SER A 81 2.18 -15.22 8.44
CA SER A 81 0.98 -15.87 7.95
C SER A 81 0.88 -15.78 6.43
N ARG A 82 1.11 -16.90 5.82
CA ARG A 82 0.91 -17.11 4.40
C ARG A 82 -0.35 -17.92 4.25
N ARG A 83 -1.38 -17.39 3.62
CA ARG A 83 -2.65 -18.10 3.40
C ARG A 83 -2.58 -19.11 2.26
N ALA A 84 -1.50 -19.12 1.49
CA ALA A 84 -1.28 -20.16 0.49
C ALA A 84 -1.19 -21.54 1.17
N SER A 85 -2.14 -22.42 0.84
CA SER A 85 -2.32 -23.68 1.55
C SER A 85 -1.24 -24.72 1.29
N LYS A 86 -0.50 -24.60 0.18
CA LYS A 86 0.53 -25.57 -0.24
C LYS A 86 1.92 -24.94 -0.22
N LYS A 87 2.89 -25.69 0.28
CA LYS A 87 4.30 -25.27 0.35
C LYS A 87 4.89 -24.89 -1.02
N GLU A 88 4.46 -25.58 -2.07
CA GLU A 88 4.87 -25.29 -3.46
C GLU A 88 4.35 -23.92 -3.92
N HIS A 89 3.12 -23.53 -3.56
CA HIS A 89 2.56 -22.22 -3.87
C HIS A 89 3.35 -21.12 -3.18
N ILE A 90 3.71 -21.30 -1.90
CA ILE A 90 4.54 -20.34 -1.16
C ILE A 90 5.85 -20.09 -1.89
N LYS A 91 6.60 -21.15 -2.23
CA LYS A 91 7.89 -21.03 -2.92
C LYS A 91 7.78 -20.36 -4.28
N ARG A 92 6.69 -20.65 -5.02
CA ARG A 92 6.42 -20.01 -6.30
C ARG A 92 6.14 -18.52 -6.15
N ASN A 93 5.35 -18.14 -5.14
CA ASN A 93 5.02 -16.75 -4.85
C ASN A 93 6.29 -15.98 -4.42
N GLU A 94 7.13 -16.57 -3.56
CA GLU A 94 8.44 -16.03 -3.19
C GLU A 94 9.33 -15.79 -4.41
N ALA A 95 9.42 -16.77 -5.32
CA ALA A 95 10.18 -16.62 -6.55
C ALA A 95 9.63 -15.50 -7.43
N CYS A 96 8.29 -15.39 -7.55
CA CYS A 96 7.65 -14.34 -8.32
C CYS A 96 8.01 -12.94 -7.82
N PHE A 97 7.90 -12.69 -6.51
CA PHE A 97 8.29 -11.41 -5.94
C PHE A 97 9.78 -11.13 -6.10
N ARG A 98 10.65 -12.09 -5.78
CA ARG A 98 12.10 -11.94 -5.94
C ARG A 98 12.50 -11.57 -7.36
N ASP A 99 11.95 -12.26 -8.36
CA ASP A 99 12.32 -12.07 -9.76
C ASP A 99 11.79 -10.74 -10.35
N ASN A 100 10.73 -10.18 -9.74
CA ASN A 100 10.09 -8.94 -10.16
C ASN A 100 10.20 -7.81 -9.11
N PHE A 101 11.02 -7.94 -8.07
CA PHE A 101 11.09 -7.01 -6.96
C PHE A 101 11.33 -5.56 -7.40
N HIS A 102 12.11 -5.37 -8.45
CA HIS A 102 12.41 -4.05 -9.05
C HIS A 102 11.17 -3.30 -9.59
N LEU A 103 10.02 -3.95 -9.73
CA LEU A 103 8.77 -3.35 -10.18
C LEU A 103 7.96 -2.74 -9.02
N PHE A 104 8.30 -3.11 -7.79
CA PHE A 104 7.57 -2.74 -6.59
C PHE A 104 8.30 -1.68 -5.76
N GLN A 105 7.57 -0.96 -4.94
CA GLN A 105 8.10 0.04 -4.02
C GLN A 105 7.27 0.14 -2.74
N MET A 106 7.81 0.79 -1.70
CA MET A 106 7.14 0.92 -0.39
C MET A 106 6.25 2.16 -0.31
N ALA A 107 6.57 3.21 -1.07
CA ALA A 107 5.91 4.49 -0.99
C ALA A 107 5.97 5.26 -2.30
N TYR A 108 5.02 6.15 -2.52
CA TYR A 108 5.01 7.09 -3.64
C TYR A 108 4.58 8.48 -3.18
N ALA A 109 5.18 9.52 -3.76
CA ALA A 109 4.84 10.90 -3.46
C ALA A 109 4.08 11.53 -4.63
N ILE A 110 2.88 12.07 -4.39
CA ILE A 110 2.16 12.88 -5.37
C ILE A 110 2.38 14.36 -5.01
N GLY A 111 3.18 15.03 -5.84
CA GLY A 111 3.56 16.41 -5.61
C GLY A 111 4.26 16.63 -4.25
N LYS A 112 3.98 17.77 -3.62
CA LYS A 112 4.69 18.19 -2.39
C LYS A 112 4.00 17.79 -1.08
N ARG A 113 2.77 17.25 -1.16
CA ARG A 113 1.94 17.10 0.04
C ARG A 113 1.29 15.75 0.23
N ILE A 114 1.26 14.88 -0.77
CA ILE A 114 0.59 13.59 -0.65
C ILE A 114 1.64 12.48 -0.60
N LEU A 115 1.58 11.69 0.46
CA LEU A 115 2.33 10.46 0.63
C LEU A 115 1.36 9.28 0.45
N VAL A 116 1.70 8.37 -0.43
CA VAL A 116 0.96 7.11 -0.65
C VAL A 116 1.80 5.97 -0.11
N THR A 117 1.27 5.21 0.84
CA THR A 117 1.89 4.01 1.40
C THR A 117 0.81 2.97 1.65
N HIS A 118 1.19 1.72 1.87
CA HIS A 118 0.18 0.69 2.12
C HIS A 118 -0.69 0.98 3.35
N ALA A 119 -0.08 1.31 4.51
CA ALA A 119 -0.84 1.52 5.76
C ALA A 119 -0.66 2.91 6.41
N GLY A 120 0.36 3.67 6.04
CA GLY A 120 0.63 5.00 6.58
C GLY A 120 1.90 5.08 7.44
N VAL A 121 2.32 6.29 7.77
CA VAL A 121 3.54 6.58 8.52
C VAL A 121 3.22 7.39 9.76
N THR A 122 3.67 6.94 10.94
CA THR A 122 3.51 7.66 12.21
C THR A 122 4.80 8.36 12.65
N LEU A 123 4.67 9.41 13.45
CA LEU A 123 5.83 10.10 14.06
C LEU A 123 6.65 9.16 14.97
N PRO A 124 6.03 8.36 15.87
CA PRO A 124 6.77 7.41 16.70
C PRO A 124 7.52 6.35 15.91
N TRP A 125 6.95 5.86 14.78
CA TRP A 125 7.67 4.96 13.90
C TRP A 125 8.88 5.64 13.26
N CYS A 126 8.72 6.86 12.73
CA CYS A 126 9.85 7.63 12.19
C CYS A 126 10.97 7.79 13.20
N GLU A 127 10.63 8.12 14.44
CA GLU A 127 11.60 8.28 15.53
C GLU A 127 12.36 6.97 15.83
N MET A 128 11.62 5.88 15.98
CA MET A 128 12.17 4.53 16.20
C MET A 128 13.04 4.08 15.01
N ALA A 129 12.60 4.34 13.80
CA ALA A 129 13.30 3.94 12.57
C ALA A 129 14.46 4.87 12.19
N GLY A 130 14.66 5.97 12.92
CA GLY A 130 15.72 6.95 12.61
C GLY A 130 15.43 7.73 11.32
N VAL A 131 14.15 7.88 10.96
CA VAL A 131 13.73 8.71 9.81
C VAL A 131 13.68 10.17 10.26
N PRO A 132 14.41 11.09 9.61
CA PRO A 132 14.45 12.49 10.01
C PRO A 132 13.06 13.15 9.96
N LYS A 133 12.77 14.04 10.91
CA LYS A 133 11.56 14.87 10.89
C LYS A 133 11.67 15.96 9.82
N GLY A 134 10.52 16.37 9.27
CA GLY A 134 10.44 17.48 8.33
C GLY A 134 11.01 17.19 6.94
N LEU A 135 11.09 15.94 6.54
CA LEU A 135 11.39 15.56 5.16
C LEU A 135 10.29 16.04 4.22
N SER A 136 10.66 16.38 2.97
CA SER A 136 9.66 16.50 1.92
C SER A 136 8.97 15.14 1.68
N THR A 137 7.77 15.16 1.13
CA THR A 137 7.02 13.92 0.78
C THR A 137 7.85 13.00 -0.12
N ALA A 138 8.54 13.58 -1.11
CA ALA A 138 9.42 12.82 -2.00
C ALA A 138 10.59 12.18 -1.23
N ALA A 139 11.30 12.96 -0.39
CA ALA A 139 12.41 12.43 0.40
C ALA A 139 11.97 11.37 1.42
N LEU A 140 10.76 11.48 1.95
CA LEU A 140 10.19 10.46 2.83
C LEU A 140 9.86 9.19 2.05
N ALA A 141 9.24 9.30 0.87
CA ALA A 141 8.97 8.16 -0.01
C ALA A 141 10.27 7.47 -0.44
N ASP A 142 11.29 8.24 -0.86
CA ASP A 142 12.61 7.71 -1.22
C ASP A 142 13.27 6.96 -0.05
N LYS A 143 13.15 7.51 1.17
CA LYS A 143 13.68 6.85 2.37
C LYS A 143 13.00 5.51 2.65
N LEU A 144 11.68 5.45 2.53
CA LEU A 144 10.92 4.20 2.69
C LEU A 144 11.29 3.18 1.61
N ASN A 145 11.42 3.63 0.36
CA ASN A 145 11.83 2.78 -0.75
C ASN A 145 13.24 2.22 -0.56
N GLN A 146 14.18 3.06 -0.10
CA GLN A 146 15.53 2.60 0.23
C GLN A 146 15.52 1.56 1.35
N MET A 147 14.73 1.77 2.41
CA MET A 147 14.58 0.78 3.48
C MET A 147 14.00 -0.54 2.98
N GLY A 148 13.05 -0.50 2.04
CA GLY A 148 12.51 -1.69 1.38
C GLY A 148 13.57 -2.44 0.57
N MET A 149 14.42 -1.72 -0.17
CA MET A 149 15.53 -2.32 -0.92
C MET A 149 16.62 -2.93 -0.01
N ASP A 150 16.85 -2.32 1.14
CA ASP A 150 17.86 -2.76 2.12
C ASP A 150 17.35 -3.90 3.02
N ASP A 151 16.14 -4.42 2.77
CA ASP A 151 15.52 -5.46 3.59
C ASP A 151 15.43 -5.05 5.07
N ASP A 152 15.01 -3.81 5.32
CA ASP A 152 15.00 -3.24 6.66
C ASP A 152 13.88 -3.83 7.51
N LYS A 153 14.26 -4.61 8.53
CA LYS A 153 13.32 -5.31 9.43
C LYS A 153 12.31 -4.39 10.13
N ARG A 154 12.58 -3.09 10.20
CA ARG A 154 11.66 -2.10 10.76
C ARG A 154 10.40 -1.90 9.91
N LEU A 155 10.40 -2.36 8.65
CA LEU A 155 9.21 -2.39 7.79
C LEU A 155 8.38 -3.67 7.94
N TRP A 156 8.97 -4.77 8.44
CA TRP A 156 8.34 -6.10 8.42
C TRP A 156 7.23 -6.28 9.44
N PHE A 157 7.36 -5.67 10.61
CA PHE A 157 6.55 -6.02 11.76
C PHE A 157 5.63 -4.89 12.19
N ALA A 158 4.52 -5.30 12.76
CA ALA A 158 3.55 -4.37 13.33
C ALA A 158 4.09 -3.61 14.54
N THR A 159 5.20 -4.09 15.16
CA THR A 159 5.75 -3.53 16.39
C THR A 159 7.22 -3.16 16.28
N GLU A 160 7.65 -2.17 17.07
CA GLU A 160 9.03 -1.71 17.18
C GLU A 160 10.04 -2.79 17.60
N ARG A 161 9.60 -3.86 18.26
CA ARG A 161 10.45 -4.92 18.78
C ARG A 161 10.69 -6.06 17.82
N CYS A 162 10.16 -5.97 16.62
CA CYS A 162 10.22 -7.09 15.66
C CYS A 162 9.72 -8.41 16.27
N MET A 163 8.73 -8.33 17.19
CA MET A 163 8.22 -9.49 17.93
C MET A 163 6.83 -9.84 17.42
N PRO A 164 6.61 -11.11 17.03
CA PRO A 164 5.34 -11.55 16.47
C PRO A 164 4.18 -11.54 17.44
N THR A 165 4.43 -11.37 18.71
CA THR A 165 3.46 -11.73 19.75
C THR A 165 2.69 -10.56 20.35
N TYR A 166 3.01 -9.30 20.06
CA TYR A 166 2.45 -8.18 20.82
C TYR A 166 1.48 -7.25 20.10
N ASP A 167 1.54 -7.09 18.80
CA ASP A 167 0.58 -6.30 18.08
C ASP A 167 0.50 -6.69 16.61
N HIS A 168 -0.06 -7.85 16.35
CA HIS A 168 -0.37 -8.28 14.98
C HIS A 168 -1.32 -7.32 14.26
N ALA A 169 -1.93 -6.40 15.01
CA ALA A 169 -3.02 -5.59 14.50
C ALA A 169 -2.59 -4.20 14.05
N GLY A 170 -1.38 -3.71 14.41
CA GLY A 170 -0.90 -2.38 14.01
C GLY A 170 -1.45 -1.21 14.84
N TYR A 171 -1.88 -1.47 16.08
CA TYR A 171 -2.43 -0.43 16.97
C TYR A 171 -1.38 0.27 17.83
N THR A 172 -0.13 -0.18 17.83
CA THR A 172 0.93 0.55 18.53
C THR A 172 1.29 1.83 17.78
N PRO A 173 1.66 2.91 18.50
CA PRO A 173 2.07 4.17 17.88
C PRO A 173 3.24 4.04 16.90
N SER A 174 4.14 3.08 17.12
CA SER A 174 5.31 2.80 16.29
C SER A 174 5.11 1.64 15.29
N ALA A 175 3.86 1.26 15.00
CA ALA A 175 3.58 0.28 13.95
C ALA A 175 4.14 0.73 12.60
N SER A 176 4.63 -0.22 11.81
CA SER A 176 5.30 0.07 10.54
C SER A 176 4.35 0.59 9.45
N PRO A 177 4.88 1.22 8.39
CA PRO A 177 4.09 1.75 7.26
C PRO A 177 3.26 0.73 6.49
N VAL A 178 3.39 -0.55 6.76
CA VAL A 178 2.57 -1.60 6.15
C VAL A 178 1.61 -2.26 7.15
N TRP A 179 1.58 -1.79 8.42
CA TRP A 179 0.75 -2.40 9.47
C TRP A 179 -0.14 -1.42 10.23
N VAL A 180 0.23 -0.15 10.31
CA VAL A 180 -0.45 0.81 11.17
C VAL A 180 -1.94 0.95 10.84
N ARG A 181 -2.78 1.01 11.89
CA ARG A 181 -4.24 1.10 11.75
C ARG A 181 -4.74 2.55 11.74
N PRO A 182 -5.94 2.80 11.19
CA PRO A 182 -6.51 4.15 11.09
C PRO A 182 -6.59 4.90 12.41
N GLU A 183 -6.93 4.23 13.50
CA GLU A 183 -7.01 4.84 14.84
C GLU A 183 -5.66 5.40 15.29
N THR A 184 -4.60 4.66 15.02
CA THR A 184 -3.22 5.06 15.33
C THR A 184 -2.76 6.20 14.43
N LEU A 185 -3.10 6.17 13.14
CA LEU A 185 -2.79 7.25 12.21
C LEU A 185 -3.42 8.57 12.66
N ARG A 186 -4.72 8.58 12.97
CA ARG A 186 -5.46 9.77 13.40
C ARG A 186 -4.84 10.47 14.60
N THR A 187 -4.11 9.74 15.43
CA THR A 187 -3.53 10.26 16.67
C THR A 187 -2.03 10.51 16.62
N HIS A 188 -1.30 9.85 15.71
CA HIS A 188 0.17 9.82 15.76
C HIS A 188 0.86 10.14 14.42
N ALA A 189 0.12 10.44 13.37
CA ALA A 189 0.69 10.54 12.01
C ALA A 189 0.59 11.94 11.38
N HIS A 190 0.44 13.00 12.18
CA HIS A 190 0.44 14.37 11.68
C HIS A 190 1.84 14.83 11.28
N LEU A 191 2.25 14.40 10.09
CA LEU A 191 3.56 14.71 9.53
C LEU A 191 3.55 16.08 8.84
N MET A 192 4.59 16.87 9.05
CA MET A 192 4.75 18.18 8.44
C MET A 192 5.87 18.16 7.40
N ASN A 193 5.63 18.72 6.22
CA ASN A 193 6.67 18.93 5.22
C ASN A 193 7.56 20.13 5.59
N PRO A 194 8.67 20.39 4.86
CA PRO A 194 9.57 21.52 5.15
C PRO A 194 8.89 22.90 5.09
N ASP A 195 7.80 23.03 4.35
CA ASP A 195 7.04 24.28 4.23
C ASP A 195 6.06 24.49 5.39
N GLY A 196 6.09 23.61 6.40
CA GLY A 196 5.18 23.64 7.55
C GLY A 196 3.73 23.28 7.21
N LYS A 197 3.51 22.60 6.11
CA LYS A 197 2.19 22.09 5.71
C LYS A 197 2.07 20.61 6.04
N GLU A 198 0.90 20.23 6.51
CA GLU A 198 0.62 18.84 6.83
C GLU A 198 0.62 17.95 5.60
N ILE A 199 1.26 16.78 5.71
CA ILE A 199 1.29 15.76 4.67
C ILE A 199 -0.02 14.99 4.68
N ILE A 200 -0.69 14.93 3.53
CA ILE A 200 -1.85 14.06 3.32
C ILE A 200 -1.35 12.64 3.11
N GLN A 201 -1.91 11.68 3.83
CA GLN A 201 -1.57 10.27 3.67
C GLN A 201 -2.75 9.50 3.05
N ILE A 202 -2.51 8.82 1.94
CA ILE A 202 -3.47 7.92 1.30
C ILE A 202 -3.01 6.49 1.54
N VAL A 203 -3.90 5.67 2.11
CA VAL A 203 -3.58 4.34 2.61
C VAL A 203 -4.65 3.30 2.28
N GLY A 204 -4.25 2.03 2.17
CA GLY A 204 -5.07 0.83 2.10
C GLY A 204 -5.13 0.09 3.44
N HIS A 205 -4.77 -1.20 3.45
CA HIS A 205 -4.54 -2.09 4.59
C HIS A 205 -5.74 -2.41 5.48
N THR A 206 -6.58 -1.46 5.77
CA THR A 206 -7.74 -1.67 6.66
C THR A 206 -9.01 -1.57 5.86
N GLN A 207 -9.74 -2.68 5.80
CA GLN A 207 -10.99 -2.76 5.04
C GLN A 207 -12.02 -1.73 5.53
N ILE A 208 -12.59 -1.02 4.58
CA ILE A 208 -13.67 -0.04 4.73
C ILE A 208 -14.76 -0.30 3.70
N GLU A 209 -15.98 0.12 3.98
CA GLU A 209 -17.12 -0.10 3.07
C GLU A 209 -17.03 0.73 1.79
N VAL A 210 -16.54 1.97 1.89
CA VAL A 210 -16.38 2.93 0.79
C VAL A 210 -15.11 3.76 1.00
N VAL A 211 -14.56 4.32 -0.07
CA VAL A 211 -13.45 5.30 0.03
C VAL A 211 -13.81 6.39 1.03
N THR A 212 -12.93 6.65 2.00
CA THR A 212 -13.19 7.58 3.11
C THR A 212 -12.16 8.70 3.11
N LEU A 213 -12.62 9.93 2.93
CA LEU A 213 -11.79 11.13 2.85
C LEU A 213 -11.84 11.90 4.19
N GLU A 214 -10.92 11.61 5.09
CA GLU A 214 -10.79 12.28 6.39
C GLU A 214 -9.45 13.04 6.42
N HIS A 215 -9.43 14.27 5.91
CA HIS A 215 -8.18 15.05 5.88
C HIS A 215 -7.49 15.09 7.26
N PRO A 216 -6.19 14.78 7.37
CA PRO A 216 -5.24 14.49 6.29
C PRO A 216 -5.09 13.00 5.91
N PHE A 217 -5.99 12.12 6.36
CA PHE A 217 -5.91 10.67 6.11
C PHE A 217 -7.02 10.21 5.18
N PHE A 218 -6.66 9.53 4.11
CA PHE A 218 -7.61 8.97 3.13
C PHE A 218 -7.44 7.45 3.09
N PHE A 219 -8.52 6.73 3.36
CA PHE A 219 -8.58 5.28 3.45
C PHE A 219 -9.27 4.75 2.20
N ILE A 220 -8.65 3.78 1.50
CA ILE A 220 -9.15 3.34 0.19
C ILE A 220 -9.23 1.81 0.01
N ASP A 221 -9.02 1.01 1.05
CA ASP A 221 -9.18 -0.46 0.96
C ASP A 221 -10.66 -0.85 1.03
N CYS A 222 -11.40 -0.64 -0.05
CA CYS A 222 -12.83 -0.94 -0.14
C CYS A 222 -13.19 -2.06 -1.12
N LEU A 223 -12.24 -2.66 -1.83
CA LEU A 223 -12.49 -3.64 -2.88
C LEU A 223 -13.16 -4.94 -2.41
N GLY A 224 -13.16 -5.21 -1.11
CA GLY A 224 -13.93 -6.30 -0.52
C GLY A 224 -15.45 -6.04 -0.40
N TYR A 225 -15.85 -4.78 -0.57
CA TYR A 225 -17.24 -4.34 -0.42
C TYR A 225 -17.80 -3.70 -1.69
N ILE A 226 -17.02 -2.80 -2.30
CA ILE A 226 -17.44 -2.05 -3.48
C ILE A 226 -16.29 -1.92 -4.48
N THR A 227 -16.60 -1.89 -5.76
CA THR A 227 -15.63 -1.63 -6.84
C THR A 227 -15.45 -0.12 -7.00
N GLN A 228 -14.56 0.45 -6.19
CA GLN A 228 -14.31 1.89 -6.15
C GLN A 228 -12.80 2.16 -6.02
N SER A 229 -12.33 3.26 -6.60
CA SER A 229 -10.97 3.78 -6.44
C SER A 229 -10.98 5.28 -6.13
N LEU A 230 -9.83 5.83 -5.73
CA LEU A 230 -9.67 7.25 -5.47
C LEU A 230 -8.94 7.92 -6.62
N LEU A 231 -9.53 8.95 -7.21
CA LEU A 231 -8.87 9.83 -8.15
C LEU A 231 -8.25 11.02 -7.42
N VAL A 232 -7.03 11.36 -7.81
CA VAL A 232 -6.33 12.57 -7.37
C VAL A 232 -5.92 13.36 -8.60
N ASP A 233 -6.54 14.50 -8.82
CA ASP A 233 -6.10 15.45 -9.86
C ASP A 233 -5.13 16.45 -9.23
N TYR A 234 -3.86 16.32 -9.61
CA TYR A 234 -2.78 17.19 -9.13
C TYR A 234 -2.44 18.25 -10.18
N SER A 235 -2.55 19.52 -9.78
CA SER A 235 -2.09 20.64 -10.58
C SER A 235 -0.68 21.09 -10.22
N ASP A 236 0.13 21.46 -11.20
CA ASP A 236 1.51 21.98 -10.99
C ASP A 236 1.56 23.25 -10.12
N GLN A 237 0.41 23.94 -9.97
CA GLN A 237 0.27 25.08 -9.06
C GLN A 237 0.05 24.65 -7.59
N GLY A 238 0.05 23.33 -7.32
CA GLY A 238 -0.02 22.75 -5.97
C GLY A 238 -1.45 22.58 -5.44
N GLY A 239 -2.44 22.63 -6.30
CA GLY A 239 -3.82 22.22 -5.97
C GLY A 239 -4.02 20.72 -6.08
N TYR A 240 -4.93 20.18 -5.27
CA TYR A 240 -5.37 18.79 -5.33
C TYR A 240 -6.88 18.76 -5.33
N ASP A 241 -7.46 18.00 -6.25
CA ASP A 241 -8.87 17.64 -6.21
C ASP A 241 -8.97 16.12 -6.05
N PHE A 242 -9.91 15.68 -5.22
CA PHE A 242 -10.13 14.28 -4.89
C PHE A 242 -11.54 13.89 -5.31
N ALA A 243 -11.68 12.74 -5.96
CA ALA A 243 -12.96 12.19 -6.35
C ALA A 243 -12.96 10.65 -6.21
N GLU A 244 -14.05 10.10 -5.75
CA GLU A 244 -14.33 8.69 -5.83
C GLU A 244 -14.63 8.30 -7.27
N TYR A 245 -14.13 7.16 -7.72
CA TYR A 245 -14.38 6.62 -9.05
C TYR A 245 -15.01 5.24 -8.95
N GLU A 246 -16.15 5.10 -9.55
CA GLU A 246 -16.82 3.84 -9.78
C GLU A 246 -16.90 3.56 -11.28
N PRO A 247 -16.58 2.34 -11.74
CA PRO A 247 -16.75 1.99 -13.14
C PRO A 247 -18.24 1.99 -13.49
N LYS A 248 -18.58 2.49 -14.65
CA LYS A 248 -19.98 2.44 -15.13
C LYS A 248 -20.37 0.96 -15.26
N SER A 249 -21.44 0.57 -14.56
CA SER A 249 -22.09 -0.71 -14.79
C SER A 249 -22.61 -0.72 -16.24
N PHE A 250 -22.12 -1.67 -17.02
CA PHE A 250 -22.62 -1.95 -18.37
C PHE A 250 -23.82 -2.89 -18.30
#